data_584d0dee6273361dae89e1c4513350b2
#
_entry.id   584d0dee6273361dae89e1c4513350b2
#
_cell.length_a   1.000
_cell.length_b   1.000
_cell.length_c   1.000
_cell.angle_alpha   90.00
_cell.angle_beta   90.00
_cell.angle_gamma   90.00
#
_symmetry.space_group_name_H-M   'P 1'
#
loop_
_entity.id
_entity.type
_entity.pdbx_description
1 polymer ?
#
loop_
_entity_poly.entity_id
_entity_poly.type
_entity_poly.pdbx_seq_one_letter_code
_entity_poly.pdbx_strand_id
1 'polypeptide(L)'
;MQVPVPLTPDRITLPAGLEIPRLVTGLWQVADMERSGTPLDTAHAAQALADYAAAGFDAFDMADHYGSAELITGHFLAHHARPGARAFTKWCPEPGAMTSDVVRAGIGERLQRLGVECIDLMQFHWWDYRHPAYLDAFEHLQTLQREGRIAHLGVTNFDTDHLRLLRLEGVPVATNQVSFSLLDRRAAGRMSELCLQQDVRLLAYGTLAGGFLSDRWVGQPEPTQIADWSKNKYKRFIDAIGGWPALQAVLGAAAVIGRRHRVSVSAVALRWVLEQPAVAAAIVGARLGEREHRADNLAVFGFALDAQDHALLREAFALTRDPPGDCGDEYRKPPFLTASGDLSHHLSTLESAFRSAAVPGQPGRRRVDTGSVWEKIGGYSRAVRSGRRISVSGTTATHGDGRVICQGDAEAQAVYILDKIGASLQAVGASLDDVVRTRVYLRDVSAWEGPTRVHGRYFAETRPANTLLAVAGLVGGYEIEIEADAELDIDPAA
;
A
#
# COMPACT_ATOMS: atom_id res chain seq x y z
N MET A 1 47.90 -13.64 -4.49
CA MET A 1 46.71 -12.80 -4.73
C MET A 1 45.50 -13.69 -4.55
N GLN A 2 44.73 -13.50 -3.48
CA GLN A 2 43.41 -14.17 -3.35
C GLN A 2 42.51 -13.60 -4.44
N VAL A 3 41.92 -14.48 -5.26
CA VAL A 3 40.90 -14.12 -6.20
C VAL A 3 39.72 -13.55 -5.36
N PRO A 4 39.24 -12.32 -5.61
CA PRO A 4 38.09 -11.79 -4.85
C PRO A 4 36.94 -12.77 -5.02
N VAL A 5 36.36 -13.21 -3.91
CA VAL A 5 35.09 -13.97 -3.95
C VAL A 5 34.05 -13.09 -4.63
N PRO A 6 33.38 -13.52 -5.70
CA PRO A 6 32.36 -12.71 -6.37
C PRO A 6 31.27 -12.39 -5.35
N LEU A 7 30.87 -11.11 -5.30
CA LEU A 7 29.74 -10.67 -4.49
C LEU A 7 28.49 -11.41 -4.96
N THR A 8 27.70 -11.90 -4.02
CA THR A 8 26.38 -12.46 -4.25
C THR A 8 25.36 -11.67 -3.44
N PRO A 9 24.09 -11.59 -3.87
CA PRO A 9 23.05 -10.97 -3.06
C PRO A 9 22.91 -11.68 -1.72
N ASP A 10 22.85 -10.91 -0.63
CA ASP A 10 22.45 -11.45 0.67
C ASP A 10 21.03 -12.02 0.54
N ARG A 11 20.73 -13.06 1.31
CA ARG A 11 19.40 -13.68 1.38
C ARG A 11 18.83 -13.56 2.78
N ILE A 12 17.53 -13.62 2.87
CA ILE A 12 16.78 -13.58 4.13
C ILE A 12 15.65 -14.61 4.07
N THR A 13 15.41 -15.29 5.16
CA THR A 13 14.21 -16.10 5.36
C THR A 13 13.19 -15.27 6.14
N LEU A 14 12.02 -15.06 5.56
CA LEU A 14 10.92 -14.38 6.23
C LEU A 14 10.36 -15.21 7.38
N PRO A 15 9.72 -14.63 8.40
CA PRO A 15 9.08 -15.39 9.48
C PRO A 15 8.10 -16.45 8.98
N ALA A 16 7.45 -16.21 7.84
CA ALA A 16 6.57 -17.16 7.16
C ALA A 16 7.29 -18.31 6.46
N GLY A 17 8.64 -18.40 6.52
CA GLY A 17 9.44 -19.46 5.92
C GLY A 17 9.86 -19.24 4.47
N LEU A 18 9.48 -18.15 3.83
CA LEU A 18 9.90 -17.82 2.45
C LEU A 18 11.33 -17.26 2.44
N GLU A 19 12.23 -17.94 1.74
CA GLU A 19 13.60 -17.45 1.50
C GLU A 19 13.67 -16.65 0.21
N ILE A 20 14.26 -15.44 0.27
CA ILE A 20 14.39 -14.49 -0.86
C ILE A 20 15.75 -13.80 -0.87
N PRO A 21 16.26 -13.34 -2.03
CA PRO A 21 17.37 -12.39 -2.08
C PRO A 21 16.94 -11.05 -1.52
N ARG A 22 17.84 -10.31 -0.89
CA ARG A 22 17.54 -8.98 -0.35
C ARG A 22 17.38 -7.87 -1.43
N LEU A 23 17.68 -8.20 -2.69
CA LEU A 23 17.24 -7.40 -3.85
C LEU A 23 16.35 -8.28 -4.74
N VAL A 24 15.14 -7.79 -4.97
CA VAL A 24 14.12 -8.40 -5.83
C VAL A 24 14.06 -7.63 -7.14
N THR A 25 14.02 -8.33 -8.27
CA THR A 25 13.92 -7.71 -9.59
C THR A 25 12.48 -7.30 -9.88
N GLY A 26 12.22 -5.99 -9.96
CA GLY A 26 10.91 -5.43 -10.25
C GLY A 26 10.64 -5.32 -11.76
N LEU A 27 9.48 -5.75 -12.21
CA LEU A 27 9.11 -5.81 -13.63
C LEU A 27 8.12 -4.70 -14.06
N TRP A 28 7.98 -3.63 -13.29
CA TRP A 28 7.15 -2.48 -13.70
C TRP A 28 7.61 -1.88 -15.04
N GLN A 29 8.93 -1.77 -15.30
CA GLN A 29 9.47 -1.20 -16.52
C GLN A 29 9.26 -2.10 -17.76
N VAL A 30 8.77 -3.32 -17.54
CA VAL A 30 8.36 -4.26 -18.61
C VAL A 30 6.90 -4.06 -18.97
N ALA A 31 6.12 -3.34 -18.15
CA ALA A 31 4.73 -3.05 -18.44
C ALA A 31 4.57 -2.35 -19.80
N ASP A 32 3.60 -2.78 -20.58
CA ASP A 32 3.38 -2.29 -21.94
C ASP A 32 3.15 -0.77 -21.97
N MET A 33 2.55 -0.19 -20.91
CA MET A 33 2.36 1.26 -20.76
C MET A 33 3.68 2.02 -20.62
N GLU A 34 4.69 1.47 -19.97
CA GLU A 34 6.03 2.06 -19.86
C GLU A 34 6.79 2.00 -21.22
N ARG A 35 6.29 1.20 -22.15
CA ARG A 35 6.84 0.93 -23.47
C ARG A 35 5.97 1.48 -24.62
N SER A 36 5.12 2.44 -24.34
CA SER A 36 4.20 3.03 -25.32
C SER A 36 3.29 2.00 -26.00
N GLY A 37 2.87 0.97 -25.28
CA GLY A 37 1.99 -0.09 -25.76
C GLY A 37 2.67 -1.20 -26.56
N THR A 38 4.01 -1.22 -26.63
CA THR A 38 4.75 -2.25 -27.39
C THR A 38 5.15 -3.40 -26.46
N PRO A 39 4.56 -4.61 -26.58
CA PRO A 39 4.94 -5.75 -25.77
C PRO A 39 6.36 -6.23 -26.09
N LEU A 40 7.03 -6.80 -25.09
CA LEU A 40 8.32 -7.46 -25.27
C LEU A 40 8.13 -8.85 -25.89
N ASP A 41 9.12 -9.27 -26.67
CA ASP A 41 9.27 -10.69 -27.00
C ASP A 41 9.47 -11.50 -25.74
N THR A 42 8.51 -12.39 -25.46
CA THR A 42 8.44 -13.14 -24.19
C THR A 42 9.66 -14.03 -23.98
N ALA A 43 10.14 -14.73 -25.02
CA ALA A 43 11.26 -15.64 -24.91
C ALA A 43 12.57 -14.88 -24.70
N HIS A 44 12.78 -13.78 -25.42
CA HIS A 44 13.96 -12.93 -25.27
C HIS A 44 14.00 -12.27 -23.89
N ALA A 45 12.88 -11.75 -23.41
CA ALA A 45 12.78 -11.16 -22.08
C ALA A 45 12.98 -12.20 -20.95
N ALA A 46 12.49 -13.42 -21.12
CA ALA A 46 12.70 -14.52 -20.19
C ALA A 46 14.18 -14.94 -20.11
N GLN A 47 14.92 -14.89 -21.22
CA GLN A 47 16.38 -15.11 -21.19
C GLN A 47 17.10 -14.05 -20.36
N ALA A 48 16.68 -12.78 -20.45
CA ALA A 48 17.22 -11.71 -19.61
C ALA A 48 16.93 -11.97 -18.10
N LEU A 49 15.75 -12.51 -17.74
CA LEU A 49 15.46 -12.95 -16.37
C LEU A 49 16.41 -14.07 -15.92
N ALA A 50 16.75 -15.01 -16.82
CA ALA A 50 17.70 -16.08 -16.52
C ALA A 50 19.09 -15.53 -16.18
N ASP A 51 19.50 -14.45 -16.84
CA ASP A 51 20.77 -13.78 -16.54
C ASP A 51 20.77 -13.10 -15.16
N TYR A 52 19.64 -12.51 -14.75
CA TYR A 52 19.44 -11.97 -13.38
C TYR A 52 19.49 -13.10 -12.35
N ALA A 53 18.76 -14.20 -12.59
CA ALA A 53 18.77 -15.37 -11.71
C ALA A 53 20.15 -16.00 -11.58
N ALA A 54 20.92 -16.06 -12.67
CA ALA A 54 22.31 -16.58 -12.66
C ALA A 54 23.24 -15.71 -11.82
N ALA A 55 22.95 -14.41 -11.69
CA ALA A 55 23.69 -13.49 -10.80
C ALA A 55 23.18 -13.50 -9.35
N GLY A 56 22.20 -14.37 -9.01
CA GLY A 56 21.64 -14.51 -7.66
C GLY A 56 20.39 -13.65 -7.39
N PHE A 57 19.90 -12.89 -8.37
CA PHE A 57 18.65 -12.12 -8.29
C PHE A 57 17.49 -12.98 -8.82
N ASP A 58 17.17 -14.04 -8.10
CA ASP A 58 16.25 -15.10 -8.52
C ASP A 58 14.81 -14.93 -7.99
N ALA A 59 14.46 -13.75 -7.53
CA ALA A 59 13.10 -13.36 -7.19
C ALA A 59 12.62 -12.19 -8.06
N PHE A 60 11.41 -12.31 -8.63
CA PHE A 60 10.83 -11.37 -9.58
C PHE A 60 9.49 -10.87 -9.07
N ASP A 61 9.31 -9.53 -9.05
CA ASP A 61 8.08 -8.88 -8.59
C ASP A 61 7.32 -8.25 -9.76
N MET A 62 6.05 -8.60 -9.89
CA MET A 62 5.15 -8.15 -10.93
C MET A 62 3.75 -7.86 -10.40
N ALA A 63 2.80 -7.59 -11.30
CA ALA A 63 1.39 -7.40 -10.97
C ALA A 63 0.50 -7.76 -12.17
N ASP A 64 -0.79 -7.96 -11.90
CA ASP A 64 -1.85 -8.21 -12.88
C ASP A 64 -1.92 -7.19 -14.02
N HIS A 65 -1.64 -5.92 -13.72
CA HIS A 65 -1.68 -4.79 -14.65
C HIS A 65 -0.31 -4.42 -15.26
N TYR A 66 0.75 -5.24 -15.07
CA TYR A 66 2.07 -5.01 -15.70
C TYR A 66 2.17 -5.65 -17.11
N GLY A 67 1.11 -5.61 -17.88
CA GLY A 67 1.08 -6.11 -19.25
C GLY A 67 1.54 -7.57 -19.36
N SER A 68 2.66 -7.81 -20.04
CA SER A 68 3.21 -9.15 -20.28
C SER A 68 4.11 -9.69 -19.17
N ALA A 69 4.30 -8.98 -18.04
CA ALA A 69 5.28 -9.39 -17.02
C ALA A 69 5.04 -10.79 -16.45
N GLU A 70 3.79 -11.18 -16.15
CA GLU A 70 3.46 -12.53 -15.67
C GLU A 70 3.75 -13.60 -16.74
N LEU A 71 3.45 -13.33 -18.02
CA LEU A 71 3.73 -14.25 -19.13
C LEU A 71 5.24 -14.46 -19.34
N ILE A 72 6.02 -13.38 -19.28
CA ILE A 72 7.49 -13.42 -19.37
C ILE A 72 8.07 -14.26 -18.24
N THR A 73 7.58 -14.01 -16.98
CA THR A 73 8.04 -14.77 -15.82
C THR A 73 7.60 -16.23 -15.91
N GLY A 74 6.38 -16.51 -16.38
CA GLY A 74 5.92 -17.88 -16.65
C GLY A 74 6.80 -18.61 -17.65
N HIS A 75 7.18 -17.95 -18.75
CA HIS A 75 8.11 -18.53 -19.73
C HIS A 75 9.50 -18.80 -19.10
N PHE A 76 10.01 -17.87 -18.28
CA PHE A 76 11.25 -18.07 -17.54
C PHE A 76 11.16 -19.29 -16.61
N LEU A 77 10.07 -19.39 -15.83
CA LEU A 77 9.88 -20.53 -14.89
C LEU A 77 9.84 -21.87 -15.61
N ALA A 78 9.18 -21.92 -16.78
CA ALA A 78 9.06 -23.16 -17.56
C ALA A 78 10.36 -23.60 -18.24
N HIS A 79 11.23 -22.67 -18.65
CA HIS A 79 12.34 -22.99 -19.55
C HIS A 79 13.73 -22.68 -19.01
N HIS A 80 13.85 -21.78 -18.01
CA HIS A 80 15.13 -21.25 -17.57
C HIS A 80 15.33 -21.29 -16.03
N ALA A 81 14.26 -21.46 -15.24
CA ALA A 81 14.32 -21.37 -13.80
C ALA A 81 15.19 -22.47 -13.20
N ARG A 82 15.95 -22.08 -12.17
CA ARG A 82 16.68 -22.99 -11.31
C ARG A 82 15.86 -23.21 -10.01
N PRO A 83 16.12 -24.30 -9.27
CA PRO A 83 15.52 -24.49 -7.95
C PRO A 83 15.79 -23.26 -7.07
N GLY A 84 14.74 -22.74 -6.45
CA GLY A 84 14.82 -21.53 -5.61
C GLY A 84 14.36 -20.23 -6.26
N ALA A 85 14.14 -20.20 -7.58
CA ALA A 85 13.54 -19.03 -8.24
C ALA A 85 12.12 -18.76 -7.70
N ARG A 86 11.76 -17.48 -7.52
CA ARG A 86 10.50 -17.03 -6.92
C ARG A 86 9.76 -16.04 -7.80
N ALA A 87 8.45 -16.21 -7.90
CA ALA A 87 7.55 -15.28 -8.58
C ALA A 87 6.60 -14.63 -7.57
N PHE A 88 6.66 -13.30 -7.46
CA PHE A 88 5.76 -12.49 -6.66
C PHE A 88 4.85 -11.73 -7.59
N THR A 89 3.53 -11.94 -7.47
CA THR A 89 2.58 -11.16 -8.26
C THR A 89 1.61 -10.41 -7.34
N LYS A 90 0.91 -9.44 -7.93
CA LYS A 90 -0.10 -8.66 -7.23
C LYS A 90 -1.44 -8.86 -7.91
N TRP A 91 -2.48 -8.81 -7.11
CA TRP A 91 -3.84 -8.67 -7.58
C TRP A 91 -4.42 -7.38 -7.04
N CYS A 92 -4.83 -6.50 -7.95
CA CYS A 92 -5.25 -5.13 -7.68
C CYS A 92 -6.68 -4.89 -8.20
N PRO A 93 -7.70 -5.65 -7.74
CA PRO A 93 -9.05 -5.53 -8.26
C PRO A 93 -9.67 -4.18 -7.95
N GLU A 94 -10.61 -3.73 -8.79
CA GLU A 94 -11.48 -2.63 -8.43
C GLU A 94 -12.31 -2.96 -7.18
N PRO A 95 -12.56 -1.99 -6.29
CA PRO A 95 -13.42 -2.19 -5.14
C PRO A 95 -14.83 -2.63 -5.56
N GLY A 96 -15.26 -3.75 -5.04
CA GLY A 96 -16.54 -4.39 -5.34
C GLY A 96 -16.77 -5.61 -4.47
N ALA A 97 -17.82 -6.36 -4.71
CA ALA A 97 -18.10 -7.59 -3.96
C ALA A 97 -17.00 -8.64 -4.22
N MET A 98 -16.34 -9.10 -3.18
CA MET A 98 -15.27 -10.11 -3.24
C MET A 98 -15.81 -11.49 -2.88
N THR A 99 -16.66 -12.05 -3.76
CA THR A 99 -17.17 -13.41 -3.60
C THR A 99 -16.07 -14.45 -3.87
N SER A 100 -16.29 -15.69 -3.44
CA SER A 100 -15.38 -16.81 -3.73
C SER A 100 -15.06 -16.94 -5.22
N ASP A 101 -16.06 -16.76 -6.08
CA ASP A 101 -15.87 -16.88 -7.53
C ASP A 101 -15.01 -15.76 -8.09
N VAL A 102 -15.20 -14.52 -7.63
CA VAL A 102 -14.39 -13.36 -8.04
C VAL A 102 -12.94 -13.56 -7.64
N VAL A 103 -12.69 -13.97 -6.39
CA VAL A 103 -11.33 -14.18 -5.88
C VAL A 103 -10.66 -15.36 -6.58
N ARG A 104 -11.39 -16.49 -6.78
CA ARG A 104 -10.87 -17.65 -7.51
C ARG A 104 -10.56 -17.33 -8.97
N ALA A 105 -11.39 -16.55 -9.64
CA ALA A 105 -11.14 -16.11 -11.01
C ALA A 105 -9.89 -15.24 -11.08
N GLY A 106 -9.77 -14.24 -10.19
CA GLY A 106 -8.61 -13.35 -10.14
C GLY A 106 -7.29 -14.10 -9.90
N ILE A 107 -7.27 -15.03 -8.94
CA ILE A 107 -6.06 -15.84 -8.66
C ILE A 107 -5.83 -16.87 -9.76
N GLY A 108 -6.89 -17.50 -10.29
CA GLY A 108 -6.81 -18.45 -11.39
C GLY A 108 -6.14 -17.88 -12.64
N GLU A 109 -6.44 -16.62 -12.98
CA GLU A 109 -5.79 -15.92 -14.08
C GLU A 109 -4.28 -15.72 -13.83
N ARG A 110 -3.87 -15.35 -12.61
CA ARG A 110 -2.44 -15.23 -12.25
C ARG A 110 -1.72 -16.57 -12.37
N LEU A 111 -2.31 -17.64 -11.84
CA LEU A 111 -1.76 -19.00 -11.97
C LEU A 111 -1.59 -19.40 -13.45
N GLN A 112 -2.61 -19.11 -14.27
CA GLN A 112 -2.57 -19.42 -15.71
C GLN A 112 -1.48 -18.63 -16.44
N ARG A 113 -1.37 -17.32 -16.18
CA ARG A 113 -0.37 -16.46 -16.84
C ARG A 113 1.05 -16.80 -16.43
N LEU A 114 1.26 -17.18 -15.17
CA LEU A 114 2.54 -17.67 -14.66
C LEU A 114 2.83 -19.12 -15.05
N GLY A 115 1.84 -19.89 -15.47
CA GLY A 115 2.00 -21.32 -15.79
C GLY A 115 2.38 -22.17 -14.59
N VAL A 116 1.90 -21.81 -13.38
CA VAL A 116 2.23 -22.49 -12.11
C VAL A 116 0.97 -22.98 -11.41
N GLU A 117 1.11 -23.99 -10.55
CA GLU A 117 0.01 -24.48 -9.72
C GLU A 117 -0.14 -23.71 -8.40
N CYS A 118 0.96 -23.08 -7.93
CA CYS A 118 1.03 -22.35 -6.68
C CYS A 118 1.86 -21.08 -6.88
N ILE A 119 1.35 -19.92 -6.42
CA ILE A 119 2.05 -18.63 -6.42
C ILE A 119 2.90 -18.55 -5.17
N ASP A 120 4.21 -18.25 -5.29
CA ASP A 120 5.12 -18.14 -4.14
C ASP A 120 4.70 -17.05 -3.15
N LEU A 121 4.39 -15.85 -3.65
CA LEU A 121 3.87 -14.73 -2.86
C LEU A 121 2.80 -13.99 -3.67
N MET A 122 1.57 -14.04 -3.19
CA MET A 122 0.45 -13.27 -3.70
C MET A 122 0.27 -12.01 -2.86
N GLN A 123 0.38 -10.85 -3.47
CA GLN A 123 0.24 -9.55 -2.81
C GLN A 123 -1.08 -8.91 -3.21
N PHE A 124 -1.94 -8.65 -2.24
CA PHE A 124 -3.23 -8.04 -2.48
C PHE A 124 -3.15 -6.53 -2.32
N HIS A 125 -3.65 -5.77 -3.30
CA HIS A 125 -3.81 -4.32 -3.23
C HIS A 125 -5.29 -3.97 -3.15
N TRP A 126 -5.63 -3.02 -2.27
CA TRP A 126 -6.97 -2.50 -2.15
C TRP A 126 -6.98 -0.99 -2.27
N TRP A 127 -7.89 -0.45 -3.10
CA TRP A 127 -7.87 0.96 -3.47
C TRP A 127 -8.61 1.86 -2.47
N ASP A 128 -9.68 1.36 -1.84
CA ASP A 128 -10.56 2.18 -1.01
C ASP A 128 -11.11 1.40 0.18
N TYR A 129 -10.64 1.72 1.38
CA TYR A 129 -11.06 1.03 2.61
C TYR A 129 -12.52 1.31 3.02
N ARG A 130 -13.15 2.37 2.46
CA ARG A 130 -14.59 2.60 2.61
C ARG A 130 -15.42 1.44 2.02
N HIS A 131 -14.82 0.67 1.12
CA HIS A 131 -15.40 -0.57 0.62
C HIS A 131 -14.82 -1.76 1.41
N PRO A 132 -15.56 -2.33 2.39
CA PRO A 132 -15.02 -3.28 3.36
C PRO A 132 -14.78 -4.70 2.81
N ALA A 133 -15.12 -4.97 1.54
CA ALA A 133 -15.02 -6.30 0.92
C ALA A 133 -13.57 -6.84 0.80
N TYR A 134 -12.55 -6.04 1.11
CA TYR A 134 -11.19 -6.57 1.25
C TYR A 134 -11.11 -7.64 2.35
N LEU A 135 -11.95 -7.57 3.38
CA LEU A 135 -12.03 -8.58 4.42
C LEU A 135 -12.58 -9.91 3.87
N ASP A 136 -13.62 -9.82 3.02
CA ASP A 136 -14.16 -11.00 2.32
C ASP A 136 -13.12 -11.60 1.36
N ALA A 137 -12.37 -10.74 0.65
CA ALA A 137 -11.29 -11.20 -0.21
C ALA A 137 -10.26 -12.04 0.56
N PHE A 138 -9.86 -11.59 1.77
CA PHE A 138 -8.88 -12.33 2.57
C PHE A 138 -9.42 -13.67 3.08
N GLU A 139 -10.70 -13.83 3.38
CA GLU A 139 -11.28 -15.14 3.72
C GLU A 139 -11.10 -16.15 2.58
N HIS A 140 -11.33 -15.69 1.35
CA HIS A 140 -11.19 -16.54 0.17
C HIS A 140 -9.73 -16.75 -0.24
N LEU A 141 -8.86 -15.75 -0.09
CA LEU A 141 -7.41 -15.87 -0.30
C LEU A 141 -6.78 -16.87 0.68
N GLN A 142 -7.16 -16.85 1.96
CA GLN A 142 -6.73 -17.84 2.95
C GLN A 142 -7.24 -19.26 2.59
N THR A 143 -8.42 -19.36 2.00
CA THR A 143 -8.93 -20.65 1.50
C THR A 143 -8.03 -21.16 0.37
N LEU A 144 -7.68 -20.32 -0.61
CA LEU A 144 -6.77 -20.68 -1.70
C LEU A 144 -5.35 -21.01 -1.19
N GLN A 145 -4.91 -20.37 -0.12
CA GLN A 145 -3.64 -20.69 0.53
C GLN A 145 -3.70 -22.11 1.14
N ARG A 146 -4.78 -22.44 1.84
CA ARG A 146 -4.99 -23.82 2.39
C ARG A 146 -5.12 -24.88 1.30
N GLU A 147 -5.64 -24.52 0.13
CA GLU A 147 -5.72 -25.38 -1.05
C GLU A 147 -4.37 -25.52 -1.80
N GLY A 148 -3.31 -24.82 -1.36
CA GLY A 148 -1.98 -24.85 -1.98
C GLY A 148 -1.89 -24.08 -3.29
N ARG A 149 -2.82 -23.15 -3.58
CA ARG A 149 -2.77 -22.28 -4.76
C ARG A 149 -1.93 -21.02 -4.52
N ILE A 150 -1.73 -20.67 -3.26
CA ILE A 150 -0.91 -19.55 -2.79
C ILE A 150 -0.03 -20.11 -1.66
N ALA A 151 1.28 -19.94 -1.76
CA ALA A 151 2.18 -20.34 -0.68
C ALA A 151 2.19 -19.30 0.45
N HIS A 152 2.34 -18.03 0.10
CA HIS A 152 2.38 -16.92 1.06
C HIS A 152 1.47 -15.78 0.63
N LEU A 153 0.74 -15.21 1.61
CA LEU A 153 -0.06 -14.01 1.44
C LEU A 153 0.75 -12.79 1.85
N GLY A 154 0.71 -11.77 1.00
CA GLY A 154 1.22 -10.44 1.27
C GLY A 154 0.18 -9.39 0.95
N VAL A 155 0.49 -8.15 1.29
CA VAL A 155 -0.27 -6.98 0.87
C VAL A 155 0.66 -5.99 0.18
N THR A 156 0.08 -5.06 -0.56
CA THR A 156 0.82 -3.91 -1.11
C THR A 156 0.07 -2.63 -0.83
N ASN A 157 0.79 -1.60 -0.40
CA ASN A 157 0.27 -0.28 -0.05
C ASN A 157 -0.81 -0.28 1.05
N PHE A 158 -0.81 -1.26 1.95
CA PHE A 158 -1.64 -1.17 3.15
C PHE A 158 -0.99 -0.18 4.13
N ASP A 159 -1.81 0.72 4.67
CA ASP A 159 -1.38 1.61 5.73
C ASP A 159 -1.24 0.85 7.06
N THR A 160 -0.67 1.51 8.05
CA THR A 160 -0.37 0.89 9.35
C THR A 160 -1.63 0.40 10.06
N ASP A 161 -2.71 1.17 10.01
CA ASP A 161 -3.93 0.85 10.75
C ASP A 161 -4.68 -0.34 10.12
N HIS A 162 -4.77 -0.38 8.79
CA HIS A 162 -5.42 -1.49 8.07
C HIS A 162 -4.57 -2.76 8.06
N LEU A 163 -3.25 -2.64 8.02
CA LEU A 163 -2.38 -3.80 8.24
C LEU A 163 -2.58 -4.40 9.64
N ARG A 164 -2.67 -3.54 10.68
CA ARG A 164 -2.95 -3.95 12.05
C ARG A 164 -4.32 -4.64 12.15
N LEU A 165 -5.34 -4.07 11.52
CA LEU A 165 -6.68 -4.63 11.48
C LEU A 165 -6.66 -6.05 10.88
N LEU A 166 -6.01 -6.26 9.73
CA LEU A 166 -5.88 -7.59 9.12
C LEU A 166 -5.18 -8.58 10.04
N ARG A 167 -4.14 -8.16 10.75
CA ARG A 167 -3.42 -9.04 11.68
C ARG A 167 -4.28 -9.44 12.89
N LEU A 168 -5.09 -8.52 13.40
CA LEU A 168 -6.06 -8.80 14.47
C LEU A 168 -7.17 -9.75 14.02
N GLU A 169 -7.58 -9.68 12.76
CA GLU A 169 -8.51 -10.64 12.13
C GLU A 169 -7.86 -11.99 11.78
N GLY A 170 -6.59 -12.20 12.15
CA GLY A 170 -5.90 -13.48 11.96
C GLY A 170 -5.41 -13.74 10.53
N VAL A 171 -5.38 -12.73 9.66
CA VAL A 171 -4.85 -12.88 8.30
C VAL A 171 -3.33 -13.09 8.36
N PRO A 172 -2.77 -14.19 7.78
CA PRO A 172 -1.34 -14.52 7.87
C PRO A 172 -0.53 -13.71 6.85
N VAL A 173 -0.52 -12.37 6.98
CA VAL A 173 0.24 -11.48 6.09
C VAL A 173 1.73 -11.69 6.35
N ALA A 174 2.48 -12.14 5.33
CA ALA A 174 3.93 -12.32 5.38
C ALA A 174 4.69 -11.02 5.07
N THR A 175 4.17 -10.22 4.12
CA THR A 175 4.83 -8.99 3.67
C THR A 175 3.83 -7.87 3.43
N ASN A 176 4.29 -6.61 3.64
CA ASN A 176 3.64 -5.43 3.07
C ASN A 176 4.63 -4.76 2.10
N GLN A 177 4.25 -4.65 0.83
CA GLN A 177 5.06 -3.95 -0.17
C GLN A 177 4.68 -2.47 -0.19
N VAL A 178 5.62 -1.59 0.16
CA VAL A 178 5.38 -0.15 0.32
C VAL A 178 6.46 0.70 -0.34
N SER A 179 6.14 1.95 -0.65
CA SER A 179 7.14 2.94 -1.05
C SER A 179 8.08 3.21 0.12
N PHE A 180 9.39 3.01 -0.09
CA PHE A 180 10.41 3.28 0.91
C PHE A 180 11.75 3.62 0.25
N SER A 181 12.25 4.80 0.51
CA SER A 181 13.50 5.32 -0.09
C SER A 181 14.07 6.45 0.75
N LEU A 182 15.21 7.01 0.33
CA LEU A 182 15.75 8.24 0.91
C LEU A 182 14.79 9.46 0.81
N LEU A 183 13.80 9.40 -0.09
CA LEU A 183 12.82 10.47 -0.31
C LEU A 183 11.48 10.22 0.38
N ASP A 184 11.15 8.97 0.67
CA ASP A 184 9.93 8.57 1.35
C ASP A 184 10.27 7.68 2.53
N ARG A 185 10.20 8.24 3.73
CA ARG A 185 10.60 7.57 4.97
C ARG A 185 9.42 7.22 5.87
N ARG A 186 8.17 7.38 5.38
CA ARG A 186 6.94 7.10 6.16
C ARG A 186 6.94 5.68 6.75
N ALA A 187 7.52 4.72 6.04
CA ALA A 187 7.62 3.35 6.51
C ALA A 187 8.60 3.13 7.68
N ALA A 188 9.49 4.08 7.99
CA ALA A 188 10.52 3.93 9.04
C ALA A 188 9.96 3.96 10.47
N GLY A 189 8.78 4.58 10.68
CA GLY A 189 8.15 4.73 12.00
C GLY A 189 7.15 3.62 12.34
N ARG A 190 5.89 4.01 12.60
CA ARG A 190 4.80 3.13 13.03
C ARG A 190 4.64 1.85 12.17
N MET A 191 4.81 1.97 10.86
CA MET A 191 4.74 0.81 9.95
C MET A 191 5.83 -0.22 10.28
N SER A 192 7.08 0.21 10.39
CA SER A 192 8.20 -0.69 10.76
C SER A 192 8.01 -1.31 12.14
N GLU A 193 7.56 -0.53 13.13
CA GLU A 193 7.29 -1.01 14.49
C GLU A 193 6.22 -2.11 14.48
N LEU A 194 5.09 -1.86 13.81
CA LEU A 194 4.02 -2.84 13.65
C LEU A 194 4.50 -4.11 12.95
N CYS A 195 5.23 -3.95 11.85
CA CYS A 195 5.74 -5.08 11.07
C CYS A 195 6.66 -5.99 11.91
N LEU A 196 7.55 -5.39 12.71
CA LEU A 196 8.43 -6.15 13.60
C LEU A 196 7.66 -6.87 14.72
N GLN A 197 6.65 -6.22 15.31
CA GLN A 197 5.81 -6.80 16.35
C GLN A 197 4.91 -7.94 15.86
N GLN A 198 4.52 -7.91 14.58
CA GLN A 198 3.55 -8.84 13.99
C GLN A 198 4.19 -9.86 13.03
N ASP A 199 5.52 -9.97 13.02
CA ASP A 199 6.26 -10.86 12.11
C ASP A 199 5.97 -10.64 10.62
N VAL A 200 5.56 -9.43 10.24
CA VAL A 200 5.45 -8.97 8.87
C VAL A 200 6.79 -8.37 8.43
N ARG A 201 7.14 -8.48 7.15
CA ARG A 201 8.33 -7.81 6.62
C ARG A 201 7.97 -6.88 5.48
N LEU A 202 8.74 -5.80 5.34
CA LEU A 202 8.55 -4.84 4.27
C LEU A 202 9.31 -5.27 3.01
N LEU A 203 8.64 -5.17 1.86
CA LEU A 203 9.26 -5.16 0.55
C LEU A 203 9.24 -3.71 0.05
N ALA A 204 10.41 -3.09 -0.03
CA ALA A 204 10.53 -1.68 -0.35
C ALA A 204 10.55 -1.46 -1.87
N TYR A 205 9.54 -0.80 -2.44
CA TYR A 205 9.61 -0.34 -3.83
C TYR A 205 9.92 1.16 -3.89
N GLY A 206 10.20 1.66 -5.10
CA GLY A 206 10.54 3.07 -5.29
C GLY A 206 11.88 3.47 -4.72
N THR A 207 12.71 2.52 -4.36
CA THR A 207 13.99 2.67 -3.66
C THR A 207 14.98 3.60 -4.37
N LEU A 208 14.89 3.68 -5.71
CA LEU A 208 15.69 4.57 -6.56
C LEU A 208 14.88 5.77 -7.11
N ALA A 209 13.65 5.98 -6.63
CA ALA A 209 12.79 7.09 -7.06
C ALA A 209 12.70 7.23 -8.60
N GLY A 210 12.39 6.13 -9.31
CA GLY A 210 12.34 6.11 -10.78
C GLY A 210 13.66 6.41 -11.47
N GLY A 211 14.78 6.28 -10.75
CA GLY A 211 16.15 6.57 -11.23
C GLY A 211 16.60 8.01 -10.95
N PHE A 212 15.84 8.79 -10.15
CA PHE A 212 16.32 10.09 -9.66
C PHE A 212 17.42 9.94 -8.60
N LEU A 213 17.42 8.87 -7.81
CA LEU A 213 18.49 8.57 -6.86
C LEU A 213 19.65 7.85 -7.57
N SER A 214 20.37 8.61 -8.40
CA SER A 214 21.55 8.13 -9.16
C SER A 214 22.54 9.26 -9.42
N ASP A 215 23.79 8.92 -9.71
CA ASP A 215 24.88 9.84 -9.98
C ASP A 215 24.58 10.83 -11.10
N ARG A 216 23.76 10.39 -12.06
CA ARG A 216 23.32 11.21 -13.21
C ARG A 216 22.67 12.53 -12.79
N TRP A 217 21.99 12.58 -11.65
CA TRP A 217 21.19 13.72 -11.21
C TRP A 217 21.90 14.63 -10.19
N VAL A 218 23.08 14.23 -9.73
CA VAL A 218 23.86 15.04 -8.78
C VAL A 218 24.27 16.36 -9.42
N GLY A 219 23.85 17.47 -8.82
CA GLY A 219 24.16 18.83 -9.31
C GLY A 219 23.44 19.21 -10.61
N GLN A 220 22.53 18.39 -11.13
CA GLN A 220 21.81 18.71 -12.36
C GLN A 220 20.60 19.62 -12.10
N PRO A 221 20.25 20.49 -13.05
CA PRO A 221 19.04 21.28 -12.99
C PRO A 221 17.79 20.40 -13.05
N GLU A 222 16.68 20.93 -12.56
CA GLU A 222 15.40 20.27 -12.65
C GLU A 222 14.99 20.06 -14.12
N PRO A 223 14.55 18.82 -14.50
CA PRO A 223 14.13 18.57 -15.87
C PRO A 223 12.81 19.27 -16.18
N THR A 224 12.76 19.95 -17.32
CA THR A 224 11.55 20.66 -17.78
C THR A 224 10.51 19.74 -18.41
N GLN A 225 10.92 18.56 -18.87
CA GLN A 225 10.06 17.56 -19.49
C GLN A 225 10.44 16.15 -18.99
N ILE A 226 9.45 15.37 -18.65
CA ILE A 226 9.61 13.98 -18.21
C ILE A 226 8.62 13.14 -19.02
N ALA A 227 9.13 12.31 -19.92
CA ALA A 227 8.30 11.40 -20.73
C ALA A 227 8.03 10.03 -20.06
N ASP A 228 8.87 9.64 -19.14
CA ASP A 228 8.86 8.34 -18.45
C ASP A 228 7.82 8.36 -17.31
N TRP A 229 6.89 7.42 -17.32
CA TRP A 229 5.79 7.31 -16.35
C TRP A 229 6.30 7.18 -14.91
N SER A 230 7.30 6.33 -14.72
CA SER A 230 7.89 6.12 -13.39
C SER A 230 8.52 7.41 -12.86
N LYS A 231 9.26 8.16 -13.71
CA LYS A 231 9.83 9.44 -13.31
C LYS A 231 8.76 10.50 -13.03
N ASN A 232 7.67 10.54 -13.81
CA ASN A 232 6.55 11.45 -13.54
C ASN A 232 5.94 11.19 -12.15
N LYS A 233 5.73 9.93 -11.79
CA LYS A 233 5.31 9.55 -10.46
C LYS A 233 6.26 10.09 -9.38
N TYR A 234 7.55 9.76 -9.47
CA TYR A 234 8.51 10.16 -8.45
C TYR A 234 8.85 11.64 -8.44
N LYS A 235 8.62 12.37 -9.53
CA LYS A 235 8.68 13.83 -9.52
C LYS A 235 7.64 14.43 -8.56
N ARG A 236 6.42 13.86 -8.48
CA ARG A 236 5.41 14.27 -7.49
C ARG A 236 5.88 14.03 -6.06
N PHE A 237 6.58 12.92 -5.79
CA PHE A 237 7.20 12.69 -4.48
C PHE A 237 8.27 13.74 -4.20
N ILE A 238 9.13 14.07 -5.18
CA ILE A 238 10.15 15.11 -5.04
C ILE A 238 9.49 16.46 -4.70
N ASP A 239 8.40 16.82 -5.39
CA ASP A 239 7.66 18.06 -5.10
C ASP A 239 7.06 18.04 -3.69
N ALA A 240 6.51 16.93 -3.27
CA ALA A 240 5.92 16.78 -1.95
C ALA A 240 6.93 16.91 -0.81
N ILE A 241 8.18 16.46 -0.99
CA ILE A 241 9.21 16.52 0.06
C ILE A 241 9.95 17.86 0.16
N GLY A 242 9.68 18.82 -0.73
CA GLY A 242 10.32 20.15 -0.75
C GLY A 242 10.96 20.54 -2.09
N GLY A 243 10.62 19.80 -3.17
CA GLY A 243 11.02 20.10 -4.52
C GLY A 243 12.46 19.68 -4.86
N TRP A 244 12.93 20.20 -5.97
CA TRP A 244 14.25 19.87 -6.52
C TRP A 244 15.43 20.19 -5.58
N PRO A 245 15.42 21.30 -4.83
CA PRO A 245 16.49 21.57 -3.85
C PRO A 245 16.58 20.49 -2.77
N ALA A 246 15.46 19.97 -2.30
CA ALA A 246 15.41 18.89 -1.31
C ALA A 246 16.00 17.59 -1.87
N LEU A 247 15.67 17.23 -3.13
CA LEU A 247 16.31 16.12 -3.82
C LEU A 247 17.82 16.31 -3.94
N GLN A 248 18.28 17.50 -4.32
CA GLN A 248 19.72 17.79 -4.48
C GLN A 248 20.49 17.69 -3.16
N ALA A 249 19.88 18.07 -2.03
CA ALA A 249 20.48 17.89 -0.71
C ALA A 249 20.73 16.40 -0.42
N VAL A 250 19.71 15.54 -0.66
CA VAL A 250 19.82 14.09 -0.47
C VAL A 250 20.84 13.47 -1.43
N LEU A 251 20.84 13.88 -2.71
CA LEU A 251 21.81 13.41 -3.71
C LEU A 251 23.23 13.80 -3.34
N GLY A 252 23.42 15.05 -2.83
CA GLY A 252 24.72 15.55 -2.38
C GLY A 252 25.31 14.70 -1.25
N ALA A 253 24.50 14.39 -0.23
CA ALA A 253 24.90 13.51 0.87
C ALA A 253 25.24 12.11 0.37
N ALA A 254 24.35 11.50 -0.43
CA ALA A 254 24.57 10.17 -0.99
C ALA A 254 25.83 10.12 -1.89
N ALA A 255 26.12 11.16 -2.65
CA ALA A 255 27.33 11.26 -3.47
C ALA A 255 28.63 11.37 -2.63
N VAL A 256 28.58 12.06 -1.47
CA VAL A 256 29.71 12.07 -0.53
C VAL A 256 29.99 10.67 0.00
N ILE A 257 28.93 9.97 0.44
CA ILE A 257 29.00 8.60 0.95
C ILE A 257 29.49 7.64 -0.15
N GLY A 258 28.93 7.76 -1.37
CA GLY A 258 29.34 6.94 -2.51
C GLY A 258 30.83 7.04 -2.81
N ARG A 259 31.41 8.25 -2.77
CA ARG A 259 32.86 8.44 -2.93
C ARG A 259 33.66 7.80 -1.83
N ARG A 260 33.21 7.85 -0.57
CA ARG A 260 33.90 7.22 0.59
C ARG A 260 33.98 5.71 0.41
N HIS A 261 32.88 5.09 -0.01
CA HIS A 261 32.76 3.64 -0.18
C HIS A 261 33.10 3.13 -1.59
N ARG A 262 33.36 4.05 -2.56
CA ARG A 262 33.62 3.74 -3.98
C ARG A 262 32.46 3.01 -4.65
N VAL A 263 31.26 3.48 -4.37
CA VAL A 263 30.00 2.94 -4.91
C VAL A 263 29.14 4.08 -5.49
N SER A 264 28.13 3.74 -6.28
CA SER A 264 27.20 4.69 -6.85
C SER A 264 26.25 5.29 -5.80
N VAL A 265 25.62 6.43 -6.12
CA VAL A 265 24.51 7.00 -5.35
C VAL A 265 23.37 6.00 -5.22
N SER A 266 23.09 5.24 -6.29
CA SER A 266 22.05 4.18 -6.28
C SER A 266 22.38 3.10 -5.28
N ALA A 267 23.63 2.65 -5.19
CA ALA A 267 24.05 1.66 -4.21
C ALA A 267 23.90 2.18 -2.77
N VAL A 268 24.23 3.44 -2.50
CA VAL A 268 24.01 4.08 -1.19
C VAL A 268 22.53 4.12 -0.84
N ALA A 269 21.67 4.51 -1.78
CA ALA A 269 20.23 4.56 -1.56
C ALA A 269 19.64 3.19 -1.24
N LEU A 270 20.03 2.16 -1.98
CA LEU A 270 19.60 0.77 -1.74
C LEU A 270 20.14 0.25 -0.40
N ARG A 271 21.40 0.51 -0.08
CA ARG A 271 22.00 0.06 1.19
C ARG A 271 21.27 0.66 2.38
N TRP A 272 20.96 1.96 2.35
CA TRP A 272 20.20 2.61 3.40
C TRP A 272 18.84 1.95 3.63
N VAL A 273 18.12 1.63 2.55
CA VAL A 273 16.82 0.94 2.64
C VAL A 273 16.98 -0.45 3.24
N LEU A 274 18.00 -1.22 2.80
CA LEU A 274 18.26 -2.58 3.30
C LEU A 274 18.69 -2.63 4.77
N GLU A 275 19.20 -1.54 5.33
CA GLU A 275 19.57 -1.43 6.74
C GLU A 275 18.38 -1.08 7.65
N GLN A 276 17.20 -0.81 7.09
CA GLN A 276 15.99 -0.57 7.90
C GLN A 276 15.49 -1.89 8.50
N PRO A 277 15.22 -1.95 9.82
CA PRO A 277 14.99 -3.20 10.55
C PRO A 277 13.85 -4.07 10.02
N ALA A 278 12.76 -3.45 9.56
CA ALA A 278 11.60 -4.18 9.05
C ALA A 278 11.73 -4.61 7.58
N VAL A 279 12.73 -4.09 6.84
CA VAL A 279 12.89 -4.34 5.40
C VAL A 279 13.55 -5.69 5.15
N ALA A 280 12.82 -6.60 4.51
CA ALA A 280 13.36 -7.86 4.01
C ALA A 280 14.13 -7.65 2.71
N ALA A 281 13.54 -6.95 1.75
CA ALA A 281 14.16 -6.74 0.45
C ALA A 281 13.78 -5.40 -0.15
N ALA A 282 14.66 -4.87 -1.00
CA ALA A 282 14.42 -3.75 -1.88
C ALA A 282 14.07 -4.26 -3.29
N ILE A 283 13.06 -3.67 -3.90
CA ILE A 283 12.65 -3.98 -5.28
C ILE A 283 13.31 -2.97 -6.21
N VAL A 284 14.11 -3.48 -7.14
CA VAL A 284 14.83 -2.68 -8.13
C VAL A 284 14.30 -2.99 -9.52
N GLY A 285 13.84 -1.97 -10.22
CA GLY A 285 13.31 -2.10 -11.57
C GLY A 285 14.36 -2.51 -12.58
N ALA A 286 14.00 -3.44 -13.48
CA ALA A 286 14.84 -3.90 -14.57
C ALA A 286 14.21 -3.55 -15.93
N ARG A 287 15.02 -2.99 -16.84
CA ARG A 287 14.68 -2.82 -18.27
C ARG A 287 15.33 -3.95 -19.04
N LEU A 288 14.63 -5.08 -19.10
CA LEU A 288 15.13 -6.34 -19.66
C LEU A 288 15.62 -6.15 -21.12
N GLY A 289 16.88 -6.52 -21.37
CA GLY A 289 17.50 -6.41 -22.70
C GLY A 289 17.92 -4.99 -23.12
N GLU A 290 17.59 -3.93 -22.35
CA GLU A 290 17.94 -2.55 -22.70
C GLU A 290 19.10 -1.99 -21.89
N ARG A 291 19.15 -2.30 -20.60
CA ARG A 291 20.19 -1.81 -19.67
C ARG A 291 20.52 -2.86 -18.63
N GLU A 292 21.81 -2.89 -18.30
CA GLU A 292 22.40 -3.83 -17.35
C GLU A 292 22.84 -3.08 -16.07
N HIS A 293 22.35 -3.52 -14.91
CA HIS A 293 22.66 -2.93 -13.62
C HIS A 293 23.06 -3.97 -12.56
N ARG A 294 23.23 -5.25 -12.93
CA ARG A 294 23.53 -6.32 -11.97
C ARG A 294 24.80 -6.09 -11.18
N ALA A 295 25.86 -5.58 -11.82
CA ALA A 295 27.13 -5.29 -11.14
C ALA A 295 26.98 -4.17 -10.10
N ASP A 296 26.24 -3.10 -10.42
CA ASP A 296 25.97 -2.00 -9.49
C ASP A 296 25.07 -2.46 -8.33
N ASN A 297 24.06 -3.30 -8.63
CA ASN A 297 23.21 -3.92 -7.62
C ASN A 297 24.01 -4.84 -6.68
N LEU A 298 24.98 -5.60 -7.19
CA LEU A 298 25.85 -6.44 -6.35
C LEU A 298 26.76 -5.62 -5.44
N ALA A 299 27.19 -4.42 -5.88
CA ALA A 299 28.03 -3.54 -5.06
C ALA A 299 27.37 -3.12 -3.73
N VAL A 300 26.02 -3.17 -3.66
CA VAL A 300 25.25 -2.89 -2.43
C VAL A 300 25.65 -3.81 -1.26
N PHE A 301 26.09 -5.03 -1.54
CA PHE A 301 26.47 -6.03 -0.54
C PHE A 301 27.95 -5.97 -0.15
N GLY A 302 28.71 -5.06 -0.78
CA GLY A 302 30.15 -4.90 -0.52
C GLY A 302 30.49 -3.89 0.57
N PHE A 303 29.51 -3.17 1.16
CA PHE A 303 29.75 -2.15 2.19
C PHE A 303 28.56 -2.05 3.16
N ALA A 304 28.77 -1.32 4.25
CA ALA A 304 27.71 -0.93 5.18
C ALA A 304 27.85 0.57 5.50
N LEU A 305 26.75 1.23 5.85
CA LEU A 305 26.77 2.64 6.27
C LEU A 305 27.27 2.74 7.71
N ASP A 306 28.21 3.65 7.93
CA ASP A 306 28.72 3.93 9.27
C ASP A 306 27.99 5.12 9.94
N ALA A 307 28.38 5.45 11.17
CA ALA A 307 27.77 6.53 11.94
C ALA A 307 27.90 7.90 11.24
N GLN A 308 29.01 8.13 10.52
CA GLN A 308 29.23 9.37 9.77
C GLN A 308 28.32 9.45 8.54
N ASP A 309 28.12 8.34 7.84
CA ASP A 309 27.20 8.25 6.71
C ASP A 309 25.74 8.54 7.14
N HIS A 310 25.31 7.92 8.24
CA HIS A 310 24.01 8.19 8.81
C HIS A 310 23.87 9.66 9.29
N ALA A 311 24.93 10.29 9.78
CA ALA A 311 24.90 11.72 10.14
C ALA A 311 24.69 12.60 8.91
N LEU A 312 25.44 12.37 7.83
CA LEU A 312 25.29 13.08 6.55
C LEU A 312 23.88 12.98 5.99
N LEU A 313 23.29 11.75 6.02
CA LEU A 313 21.91 11.56 5.57
C LEU A 313 20.92 12.28 6.47
N ARG A 314 21.06 12.24 7.80
CA ARG A 314 20.19 12.97 8.73
C ARG A 314 20.22 14.49 8.49
N GLU A 315 21.39 15.06 8.22
CA GLU A 315 21.51 16.48 7.88
C GLU A 315 20.75 16.83 6.58
N ALA A 316 20.86 15.96 5.56
CA ALA A 316 20.11 16.13 4.32
C ALA A 316 18.59 15.96 4.55
N PHE A 317 18.18 15.01 5.37
CA PHE A 317 16.76 14.78 5.69
C PHE A 317 16.13 15.96 6.45
N ALA A 318 16.89 16.68 7.25
CA ALA A 318 16.41 17.89 7.92
C ALA A 318 15.99 19.02 6.94
N LEU A 319 16.46 18.95 5.69
CA LEU A 319 16.08 19.87 4.61
C LEU A 319 14.88 19.36 3.78
N THR A 320 14.33 18.22 4.14
CA THR A 320 13.17 17.60 3.48
C THR A 320 12.04 17.42 4.47
N ARG A 321 10.84 17.18 3.97
CA ARG A 321 9.71 16.65 4.74
C ARG A 321 9.34 15.28 4.20
N ASP A 322 8.60 14.50 4.95
CA ASP A 322 8.03 13.26 4.41
C ASP A 322 6.81 13.56 3.53
N PRO A 323 6.50 12.73 2.53
CA PRO A 323 5.23 12.78 1.84
C PRO A 323 4.07 12.71 2.83
N PRO A 324 2.92 13.36 2.56
CA PRO A 324 1.81 13.37 3.49
C PRO A 324 1.17 11.98 3.69
N GLY A 325 0.58 11.75 4.86
CA GLY A 325 -0.16 10.54 5.19
C GLY A 325 0.71 9.36 5.65
N ASP A 326 0.13 8.17 5.63
CA ASP A 326 0.77 6.89 5.93
C ASP A 326 1.16 6.17 4.63
N CYS A 327 1.82 5.02 4.72
CA CYS A 327 2.13 4.16 3.57
C CYS A 327 0.85 3.83 2.79
N GLY A 328 0.89 3.99 1.47
CA GLY A 328 -0.26 3.73 0.60
C GLY A 328 -1.27 4.87 0.48
N ASP A 329 -1.20 5.91 1.33
CA ASP A 329 -2.08 7.09 1.21
C ASP A 329 -1.87 7.82 -0.12
N GLU A 330 -0.68 7.72 -0.74
CA GLU A 330 -0.43 8.22 -2.10
C GLU A 330 -1.38 7.65 -3.16
N TYR A 331 -2.03 6.53 -2.88
CA TYR A 331 -3.03 5.90 -3.74
C TYR A 331 -4.47 6.23 -3.34
N ARG A 332 -4.72 6.72 -2.12
CA ARG A 332 -6.06 6.83 -1.52
C ARG A 332 -6.47 8.25 -1.17
N LYS A 333 -5.50 9.16 -0.99
CA LYS A 333 -5.76 10.52 -0.53
C LYS A 333 -5.02 11.56 -1.39
N PRO A 334 -5.64 12.72 -1.64
CA PRO A 334 -4.93 13.84 -2.24
C PRO A 334 -3.77 14.35 -1.34
N PRO A 335 -2.69 14.87 -1.92
CA PRO A 335 -2.38 14.81 -3.35
C PRO A 335 -1.99 13.38 -3.75
N PHE A 336 -2.62 12.84 -4.80
CA PHE A 336 -2.24 11.52 -5.31
C PHE A 336 -0.83 11.59 -5.91
N LEU A 337 0.09 10.76 -5.38
CA LEU A 337 1.48 10.71 -5.83
C LEU A 337 1.75 9.50 -6.76
N THR A 338 0.71 9.03 -7.43
CA THR A 338 0.73 7.86 -8.32
C THR A 338 0.85 8.27 -9.79
N ALA A 339 0.90 7.31 -10.69
CA ALA A 339 0.91 7.58 -12.13
C ALA A 339 -0.43 8.17 -12.59
N SER A 340 -0.40 9.07 -13.58
CA SER A 340 -1.62 9.62 -14.18
C SER A 340 -2.41 8.52 -14.89
N GLY A 341 -3.74 8.47 -14.68
CA GLY A 341 -4.59 7.41 -15.22
C GLY A 341 -4.67 6.14 -14.37
N ASP A 342 -3.96 6.09 -13.27
CA ASP A 342 -4.13 5.09 -12.22
C ASP A 342 -5.52 5.22 -11.57
N LEU A 343 -6.09 4.12 -11.04
CA LEU A 343 -7.41 4.13 -10.41
C LEU A 343 -7.50 5.14 -9.25
N SER A 344 -6.38 5.45 -8.58
CA SER A 344 -6.30 6.50 -7.56
C SER A 344 -6.95 7.82 -8.00
N HIS A 345 -6.77 8.21 -9.25
CA HIS A 345 -7.31 9.46 -9.79
C HIS A 345 -8.82 9.41 -10.08
N HIS A 346 -9.42 8.23 -9.94
CA HIS A 346 -10.83 7.96 -10.23
C HIS A 346 -11.60 7.45 -9.01
N LEU A 347 -11.00 7.41 -7.82
CA LEU A 347 -11.66 6.89 -6.60
C LEU A 347 -12.96 7.63 -6.27
N SER A 348 -13.05 8.92 -6.58
CA SER A 348 -14.27 9.71 -6.36
C SER A 348 -15.44 9.30 -7.27
N THR A 349 -15.19 8.61 -8.37
CA THR A 349 -16.20 8.12 -9.32
C THR A 349 -16.68 6.71 -9.02
N LEU A 350 -16.00 6.00 -8.10
CA LEU A 350 -16.43 4.67 -7.68
C LEU A 350 -17.76 4.75 -6.91
N GLU A 351 -18.63 3.79 -7.18
CA GLU A 351 -19.87 3.67 -6.42
C GLU A 351 -19.54 3.39 -4.94
N SER A 352 -20.36 3.96 -4.04
CA SER A 352 -20.26 3.63 -2.63
C SER A 352 -20.56 2.15 -2.39
N ALA A 353 -19.88 1.56 -1.41
CA ALA A 353 -20.20 0.23 -0.92
C ALA A 353 -21.65 0.09 -0.45
N PHE A 354 -22.30 1.18 -0.08
CA PHE A 354 -23.67 1.19 0.44
C PHE A 354 -24.65 1.88 -0.51
N ARG A 355 -25.89 1.39 -0.51
CA ARG A 355 -26.92 1.93 -1.37
C ARG A 355 -27.70 3.03 -0.67
N SER A 356 -27.99 4.11 -1.40
CA SER A 356 -28.93 5.12 -0.93
C SER A 356 -30.24 5.09 -1.71
N ALA A 357 -31.35 5.34 -1.01
CA ALA A 357 -32.68 5.40 -1.60
C ALA A 357 -33.42 6.67 -1.17
N ALA A 358 -34.28 7.19 -2.04
CA ALA A 358 -35.22 8.27 -1.68
C ALA A 358 -36.23 7.76 -0.65
N VAL A 359 -36.63 8.60 0.30
CA VAL A 359 -37.69 8.28 1.27
C VAL A 359 -39.05 8.56 0.64
N PRO A 360 -39.95 7.57 0.54
CA PRO A 360 -41.26 7.76 -0.06
C PRO A 360 -42.05 8.89 0.62
N GLY A 361 -42.66 9.78 -0.19
CA GLY A 361 -43.44 10.90 0.31
C GLY A 361 -42.62 12.05 0.94
N GLN A 362 -41.31 12.02 0.92
CA GLN A 362 -40.44 13.02 1.51
C GLN A 362 -39.40 13.51 0.47
N PRO A 363 -39.78 14.38 -0.48
CA PRO A 363 -38.82 14.88 -1.46
C PRO A 363 -37.66 15.60 -0.80
N GLY A 364 -36.44 15.35 -1.28
CA GLY A 364 -35.19 15.86 -0.71
C GLY A 364 -34.64 15.08 0.49
N ARG A 365 -35.30 13.99 0.90
CA ARG A 365 -34.75 13.06 1.92
C ARG A 365 -34.29 11.78 1.28
N ARG A 366 -33.07 11.35 1.65
CA ARG A 366 -32.47 10.07 1.25
C ARG A 366 -32.01 9.32 2.50
N ARG A 367 -32.03 8.00 2.43
CA ARG A 367 -31.49 7.11 3.48
C ARG A 367 -30.44 6.17 2.90
N VAL A 368 -29.51 5.74 3.73
CA VAL A 368 -28.49 4.74 3.42
C VAL A 368 -28.77 3.47 4.22
N ASP A 369 -28.76 2.33 3.54
CA ASP A 369 -28.88 1.01 4.14
C ASP A 369 -27.58 0.24 3.85
N THR A 370 -26.99 -0.38 4.89
CA THR A 370 -25.76 -1.19 4.78
C THR A 370 -26.06 -2.69 4.61
N GLY A 371 -27.33 -3.06 4.71
CA GLY A 371 -27.78 -4.45 4.69
C GLY A 371 -27.71 -5.15 6.06
N SER A 372 -27.32 -4.43 7.12
CA SER A 372 -27.30 -4.97 8.48
C SER A 372 -28.69 -5.43 8.91
N VAL A 373 -28.77 -6.60 9.57
CA VAL A 373 -30.02 -7.13 10.13
C VAL A 373 -30.65 -6.18 11.14
N TRP A 374 -29.84 -5.41 11.86
CA TRP A 374 -30.26 -4.45 12.87
C TRP A 374 -31.07 -3.28 12.31
N GLU A 375 -30.76 -2.82 11.09
CA GLU A 375 -31.46 -1.75 10.43
C GLU A 375 -32.93 -2.07 10.18
N LYS A 376 -33.20 -3.34 9.79
CA LYS A 376 -34.57 -3.83 9.57
C LYS A 376 -35.32 -4.05 10.89
N ILE A 377 -34.67 -4.65 11.88
CA ILE A 377 -35.28 -4.96 13.18
C ILE A 377 -35.56 -3.65 13.96
N GLY A 378 -34.62 -2.74 13.99
CA GLY A 378 -34.74 -1.45 14.70
C GLY A 378 -35.49 -0.36 13.94
N GLY A 379 -35.79 -0.56 12.66
CA GLY A 379 -36.49 0.43 11.84
C GLY A 379 -35.70 1.71 11.62
N TYR A 380 -34.37 1.63 11.51
CA TYR A 380 -33.50 2.77 11.28
C TYR A 380 -32.65 2.58 10.01
N SER A 381 -32.03 3.64 9.55
CA SER A 381 -31.07 3.63 8.44
C SER A 381 -29.68 4.02 8.92
N ARG A 382 -28.63 3.58 8.22
CA ARG A 382 -27.25 3.90 8.58
C ARG A 382 -26.97 5.40 8.53
N ALA A 383 -27.51 6.08 7.51
CA ALA A 383 -27.48 7.52 7.43
C ALA A 383 -28.77 8.07 6.83
N VAL A 384 -29.13 9.29 7.18
CA VAL A 384 -30.25 10.03 6.60
C VAL A 384 -29.75 11.40 6.18
N ARG A 385 -29.90 11.73 4.90
CA ARG A 385 -29.73 13.07 4.36
C ARG A 385 -31.08 13.77 4.24
N SER A 386 -31.18 15.00 4.72
CA SER A 386 -32.34 15.89 4.58
C SER A 386 -31.85 17.28 4.15
N GLY A 387 -31.97 17.59 2.87
CA GLY A 387 -31.34 18.77 2.29
C GLY A 387 -29.82 18.75 2.44
N ARG A 388 -29.30 19.73 3.18
CA ARG A 388 -27.84 19.82 3.45
C ARG A 388 -27.38 18.98 4.63
N ARG A 389 -28.25 18.64 5.56
CA ARG A 389 -27.90 17.95 6.79
C ARG A 389 -27.89 16.44 6.59
N ILE A 390 -26.89 15.81 7.15
CA ILE A 390 -26.73 14.35 7.15
C ILE A 390 -26.45 13.91 8.58
N SER A 391 -27.26 12.95 9.04
CA SER A 391 -27.03 12.29 10.33
C SER A 391 -26.67 10.83 10.09
N VAL A 392 -25.55 10.41 10.64
CA VAL A 392 -25.09 9.01 10.62
C VAL A 392 -25.41 8.41 11.99
N SER A 393 -26.16 7.32 11.99
CA SER A 393 -26.56 6.60 13.19
C SER A 393 -25.35 6.00 13.91
N GLY A 394 -25.51 5.66 15.18
CA GLY A 394 -24.53 4.89 15.94
C GLY A 394 -23.97 3.74 15.12
N THR A 395 -22.68 3.79 14.84
CA THR A 395 -21.99 2.88 13.92
C THR A 395 -20.99 2.08 14.74
N THR A 396 -21.08 0.76 14.60
CA THR A 396 -20.20 -0.22 15.24
C THR A 396 -19.40 -0.99 14.19
N ALA A 397 -18.35 -1.68 14.62
CA ALA A 397 -17.48 -2.49 13.77
C ALA A 397 -18.16 -3.82 13.37
N THR A 398 -19.35 -3.72 12.76
CA THR A 398 -20.12 -4.86 12.25
C THR A 398 -19.86 -5.00 10.76
N HIS A 399 -19.38 -6.17 10.32
CA HIS A 399 -19.16 -6.52 8.94
C HIS A 399 -20.24 -7.51 8.45
N GLY A 400 -20.68 -7.31 7.21
CA GLY A 400 -21.61 -8.23 6.55
C GLY A 400 -22.88 -8.48 7.35
N ASP A 401 -23.15 -9.75 7.63
CA ASP A 401 -24.35 -10.27 8.29
C ASP A 401 -24.35 -10.15 9.83
N GLY A 402 -23.27 -9.61 10.43
CA GLY A 402 -23.22 -9.42 11.87
C GLY A 402 -21.87 -9.75 12.52
N ARG A 403 -20.84 -10.07 11.74
CA ARG A 403 -19.50 -10.35 12.27
C ARG A 403 -18.92 -9.10 12.94
N VAL A 404 -18.45 -9.24 14.18
CA VAL A 404 -17.72 -8.18 14.89
C VAL A 404 -16.26 -8.18 14.42
N ILE A 405 -15.79 -7.04 13.93
CA ILE A 405 -14.40 -6.86 13.49
C ILE A 405 -13.56 -6.43 14.68
N CYS A 406 -12.34 -6.97 14.79
CA CYS A 406 -11.34 -6.66 15.82
C CYS A 406 -11.93 -6.66 17.23
N GLN A 407 -12.61 -7.75 17.60
CA GLN A 407 -13.22 -7.89 18.93
C GLN A 407 -12.17 -7.68 20.03
N GLY A 408 -12.48 -6.83 21.01
CA GLY A 408 -11.59 -6.50 22.12
C GLY A 408 -10.61 -5.34 21.82
N ASP A 409 -10.63 -4.73 20.64
CA ASP A 409 -9.71 -3.67 20.26
C ASP A 409 -10.45 -2.41 19.77
N ALA A 410 -10.61 -1.43 20.66
CA ALA A 410 -11.32 -0.20 20.36
C ALA A 410 -10.63 0.66 19.29
N GLU A 411 -9.30 0.63 19.21
CA GLU A 411 -8.54 1.39 18.21
C GLU A 411 -8.79 0.86 16.79
N ALA A 412 -8.67 -0.45 16.60
CA ALA A 412 -8.92 -1.06 15.30
C ALA A 412 -10.42 -1.01 14.90
N GLN A 413 -11.33 -1.15 15.89
CA GLN A 413 -12.75 -0.93 15.64
C GLN A 413 -13.04 0.51 15.18
N ALA A 414 -12.38 1.52 15.76
CA ALA A 414 -12.54 2.92 15.34
C ALA A 414 -12.13 3.14 13.86
N VAL A 415 -11.06 2.47 13.39
CA VAL A 415 -10.66 2.52 11.97
C VAL A 415 -11.79 2.02 11.09
N TYR A 416 -12.26 0.80 11.33
CA TYR A 416 -13.35 0.20 10.56
C TYR A 416 -14.64 1.04 10.58
N ILE A 417 -14.99 1.60 11.74
CA ILE A 417 -16.18 2.44 11.92
C ILE A 417 -16.08 3.73 11.10
N LEU A 418 -14.93 4.41 11.12
CA LEU A 418 -14.75 5.66 10.38
C LEU A 418 -14.76 5.44 8.87
N ASP A 419 -14.22 4.33 8.37
CA ASP A 419 -14.36 3.95 6.96
C ASP A 419 -15.82 3.71 6.60
N LYS A 420 -16.56 3.00 7.45
CA LYS A 420 -18.00 2.74 7.27
C LYS A 420 -18.85 4.02 7.30
N ILE A 421 -18.49 4.98 8.17
CA ILE A 421 -19.10 6.32 8.17
C ILE A 421 -18.78 7.04 6.86
N GLY A 422 -17.53 7.03 6.41
CA GLY A 422 -17.12 7.61 5.13
C GLY A 422 -17.87 7.02 3.94
N ALA A 423 -18.04 5.70 3.88
CA ALA A 423 -18.86 5.03 2.87
C ALA A 423 -20.33 5.47 2.92
N SER A 424 -20.88 5.63 4.13
CA SER A 424 -22.26 6.05 4.32
C SER A 424 -22.49 7.48 3.87
N LEU A 425 -21.54 8.37 4.11
CA LEU A 425 -21.54 9.74 3.63
C LEU A 425 -21.43 9.79 2.10
N GLN A 426 -20.50 9.01 1.51
CA GLN A 426 -20.34 8.91 0.06
C GLN A 426 -21.65 8.50 -0.64
N ALA A 427 -22.40 7.56 -0.07
CA ALA A 427 -23.67 7.08 -0.63
C ALA A 427 -24.73 8.17 -0.77
N VAL A 428 -24.59 9.29 -0.05
CA VAL A 428 -25.51 10.46 -0.12
C VAL A 428 -24.81 11.71 -0.63
N GLY A 429 -23.63 11.57 -1.25
CA GLY A 429 -22.90 12.66 -1.92
C GLY A 429 -22.17 13.60 -0.96
N ALA A 430 -21.66 13.07 0.14
CA ALA A 430 -20.84 13.76 1.12
C ALA A 430 -19.53 12.99 1.39
N SER A 431 -18.66 13.54 2.19
CA SER A 431 -17.38 12.96 2.61
C SER A 431 -17.15 13.17 4.13
N LEU A 432 -16.04 12.68 4.63
CA LEU A 432 -15.62 12.97 6.00
C LEU A 432 -15.26 14.44 6.19
N ASP A 433 -14.93 15.16 5.12
CA ASP A 433 -14.64 16.60 5.16
C ASP A 433 -15.88 17.46 5.49
N ASP A 434 -17.06 16.93 5.24
CA ASP A 434 -18.35 17.59 5.55
C ASP A 434 -18.80 17.35 7.00
N VAL A 435 -18.07 16.51 7.78
CA VAL A 435 -18.44 16.20 9.16
C VAL A 435 -18.21 17.39 10.07
N VAL A 436 -19.28 17.82 10.76
CA VAL A 436 -19.25 18.95 11.72
C VAL A 436 -19.24 18.50 13.17
N ARG A 437 -19.65 17.26 13.44
CA ARG A 437 -19.68 16.70 14.79
C ARG A 437 -19.51 15.20 14.78
N THR A 438 -18.78 14.67 15.76
CA THR A 438 -18.71 13.25 16.12
C THR A 438 -19.05 13.04 17.59
N ARG A 439 -19.66 11.89 17.93
CA ARG A 439 -19.84 11.40 19.30
C ARG A 439 -19.28 10.02 19.37
N VAL A 440 -18.40 9.80 20.33
CA VAL A 440 -17.67 8.54 20.52
C VAL A 440 -18.07 7.95 21.87
N TYR A 441 -18.60 6.74 21.83
CA TYR A 441 -19.03 5.98 23.00
C TYR A 441 -18.09 4.79 23.19
N LEU A 442 -17.45 4.70 24.35
CA LEU A 442 -16.54 3.61 24.68
C LEU A 442 -17.17 2.70 25.73
N ARG A 443 -16.92 1.40 25.61
CA ARG A 443 -17.25 0.43 26.66
C ARG A 443 -16.35 0.61 27.88
N ASP A 444 -15.07 0.92 27.66
CA ASP A 444 -14.08 1.16 28.72
C ASP A 444 -13.36 2.50 28.47
N VAL A 445 -13.46 3.41 29.40
CA VAL A 445 -12.81 4.71 29.30
C VAL A 445 -11.29 4.61 29.27
N SER A 446 -10.68 3.58 29.85
CA SER A 446 -9.23 3.39 29.82
C SER A 446 -8.66 3.18 28.41
N ALA A 447 -9.50 2.76 27.46
CA ALA A 447 -9.14 2.56 26.05
C ALA A 447 -9.20 3.84 25.19
N TRP A 448 -9.40 5.02 25.76
CA TRP A 448 -9.69 6.27 25.01
C TRP A 448 -8.60 6.73 24.05
N GLU A 449 -7.33 6.48 24.37
CA GLU A 449 -6.19 7.02 23.59
C GLU A 449 -6.13 6.50 22.16
N GLY A 450 -6.32 5.19 21.97
CA GLY A 450 -6.29 4.56 20.65
C GLY A 450 -7.32 5.16 19.68
N PRO A 451 -8.62 5.10 20.00
CA PRO A 451 -9.67 5.74 19.21
C PRO A 451 -9.47 7.24 18.98
N THR A 452 -8.93 7.96 19.96
CA THR A 452 -8.64 9.39 19.81
C THR A 452 -7.53 9.63 18.77
N ARG A 453 -6.47 8.82 18.77
CA ARG A 453 -5.43 8.88 17.74
C ARG A 453 -5.98 8.57 16.34
N VAL A 454 -6.85 7.56 16.23
CA VAL A 454 -7.53 7.23 14.96
C VAL A 454 -8.36 8.41 14.49
N HIS A 455 -9.24 8.94 15.35
CA HIS A 455 -10.07 10.11 15.04
C HIS A 455 -9.22 11.30 14.59
N GLY A 456 -8.10 11.58 15.30
CA GLY A 456 -7.17 12.64 14.93
C GLY A 456 -6.56 12.48 13.54
N ARG A 457 -6.30 11.24 13.09
CA ARG A 457 -5.78 10.98 11.73
C ARG A 457 -6.84 11.17 10.64
N TYR A 458 -8.08 10.75 10.90
CA TYR A 458 -9.18 10.90 9.95
C TYR A 458 -9.65 12.35 9.80
N PHE A 459 -9.58 13.14 10.88
CA PHE A 459 -10.08 14.51 10.94
C PHE A 459 -8.99 15.56 11.19
N ALA A 460 -7.75 15.29 10.78
CA ALA A 460 -6.61 16.20 11.03
C ALA A 460 -6.84 17.62 10.53
N GLU A 461 -7.47 17.75 9.36
CA GLU A 461 -7.72 19.05 8.70
C GLU A 461 -9.05 19.66 9.12
N THR A 462 -10.11 18.86 9.17
CA THR A 462 -11.49 19.36 9.38
C THR A 462 -11.86 19.63 10.83
N ARG A 463 -11.28 18.84 11.78
CA ARG A 463 -11.43 19.02 13.23
C ARG A 463 -12.87 19.27 13.71
N PRO A 464 -13.81 18.34 13.46
CA PRO A 464 -15.20 18.49 13.88
C PRO A 464 -15.32 18.61 15.39
N ALA A 465 -16.43 19.18 15.88
CA ALA A 465 -16.76 19.12 17.29
C ALA A 465 -16.85 17.66 17.74
N ASN A 466 -16.18 17.29 18.82
CA ASN A 466 -16.16 15.92 19.32
C ASN A 466 -16.61 15.81 20.77
N THR A 467 -17.29 14.72 21.09
CA THR A 467 -17.58 14.29 22.46
C THR A 467 -17.19 12.83 22.58
N LEU A 468 -16.33 12.50 23.54
CA LEU A 468 -15.96 11.13 23.88
C LEU A 468 -16.33 10.85 25.32
N LEU A 469 -17.04 9.75 25.55
CA LEU A 469 -17.42 9.31 26.90
C LEU A 469 -17.55 7.79 26.97
N ALA A 470 -17.46 7.23 28.17
CA ALA A 470 -17.77 5.84 28.42
C ALA A 470 -19.27 5.68 28.74
N VAL A 471 -19.81 4.53 28.34
CA VAL A 471 -21.20 4.14 28.58
C VAL A 471 -21.23 2.84 29.41
N ALA A 472 -22.38 2.55 30.02
CA ALA A 472 -22.55 1.33 30.83
C ALA A 472 -22.40 0.03 30.03
N GLY A 473 -22.60 0.07 28.70
CA GLY A 473 -22.43 -1.04 27.79
C GLY A 473 -22.84 -0.64 26.38
N LEU A 474 -22.32 -1.40 25.39
CA LEU A 474 -22.69 -1.29 23.99
C LEU A 474 -23.40 -2.59 23.57
N VAL A 475 -24.48 -2.44 22.79
CA VAL A 475 -25.25 -3.59 22.31
C VAL A 475 -24.43 -4.39 21.28
N GLY A 476 -24.29 -5.71 21.47
CA GLY A 476 -23.57 -6.57 20.52
C GLY A 476 -22.12 -6.85 20.87
N GLY A 477 -21.61 -6.35 22.03
CA GLY A 477 -20.26 -6.70 22.51
C GLY A 477 -19.13 -5.92 21.83
N TYR A 478 -19.42 -4.73 21.30
CA TYR A 478 -18.43 -3.82 20.73
C TYR A 478 -17.66 -3.06 21.81
N GLU A 479 -16.47 -2.60 21.44
CA GLU A 479 -15.63 -1.77 22.32
C GLU A 479 -15.93 -0.28 22.15
N ILE A 480 -16.43 0.10 20.97
CA ILE A 480 -16.67 1.48 20.56
C ILE A 480 -17.85 1.59 19.59
N GLU A 481 -18.56 2.70 19.70
CA GLU A 481 -19.59 3.14 18.75
C GLU A 481 -19.38 4.61 18.43
N ILE A 482 -19.57 5.03 17.17
CA ILE A 482 -19.40 6.41 16.74
C ILE A 482 -20.63 6.89 15.96
N GLU A 483 -21.11 8.09 16.30
CA GLU A 483 -22.09 8.86 15.52
C GLU A 483 -21.41 10.03 14.82
N ALA A 484 -21.97 10.47 13.68
CA ALA A 484 -21.52 11.66 12.99
C ALA A 484 -22.68 12.49 12.46
N ASP A 485 -22.55 13.80 12.57
CA ASP A 485 -23.39 14.76 11.83
C ASP A 485 -22.51 15.46 10.80
N ALA A 486 -23.01 15.59 9.57
CA ALA A 486 -22.35 16.28 8.47
C ALA A 486 -23.27 17.34 7.86
N GLU A 487 -22.69 18.38 7.29
CA GLU A 487 -23.41 19.46 6.63
C GLU A 487 -22.69 19.87 5.35
N LEU A 488 -23.40 19.76 4.22
CA LEU A 488 -22.88 20.18 2.93
C LEU A 488 -22.86 21.70 2.82
N ASP A 489 -21.81 22.25 2.23
CA ASP A 489 -21.77 23.67 1.91
C ASP A 489 -22.90 24.05 0.94
N ILE A 490 -23.35 25.30 1.06
CA ILE A 490 -24.25 25.84 0.06
C ILE A 490 -23.39 26.19 -1.16
N ASP A 491 -23.73 25.64 -2.31
CA ASP A 491 -23.24 26.23 -3.55
C ASP A 491 -23.85 27.65 -3.65
N PRO A 492 -23.02 28.70 -3.56
CA PRO A 492 -23.54 30.08 -3.63
C PRO A 492 -24.15 30.42 -4.98
N ALA A 493 -24.14 29.49 -5.95
CA ALA A 493 -24.66 29.62 -7.29
C ALA A 493 -25.89 28.73 -7.58
N ALA A 494 -26.46 28.05 -6.59
CA ALA A 494 -27.65 27.21 -6.73
C ALA A 494 -28.94 27.94 -6.38
#